data_8c5b68812833f4650064b983f291d068
#
_entry.id   8c5b68812833f4650064b983f291d068
#
_cell.length_a   1.000
_cell.length_b   1.000
_cell.length_c   1.000
_cell.angle_alpha   90.00
_cell.angle_beta   90.00
_cell.angle_gamma   90.00
#
_symmetry.space_group_name_H-M   'P 1'
#
loop_
_entity.id
_entity.type
_entity.pdbx_description
1 polymer ?
#
loop_
_entity_poly.entity_id
_entity_poly.type
_entity_poly.pdbx_seq_one_letter_code
_entity_poly.pdbx_strand_id
1 'polypeptide(L)'
;HSFMWEGIDGSRIFTHFPPADTYAAWCKVQELDYAEKNFQDKDLSDRSLLLFGFGDGGGGPTRNMMEHLHRYENLEGVSKVSIEEPNDFFDKAHQQLAENAGPEMPVWKGELYLELHRGTLTSQQDMKRGCRQEESLLRTVEYLGAAAVLSDPEYVYPREELDRIWKTLLLNQFHDILPGSAIAWVHREAREDYRRDLKRLADIAQDMCAVLRKA
;
A
#
# COMPACT_ATOMS: atom_id res chain seq x y z
N HIS A 1 -3.73 17.19 13.24
CA HIS A 1 -4.19 16.43 12.07
C HIS A 1 -3.35 16.73 10.83
N SER A 2 -2.93 18.01 10.64
CA SER A 2 -2.23 18.45 9.45
C SER A 2 -0.81 18.89 9.79
N PHE A 3 0.20 18.35 9.11
CA PHE A 3 1.61 18.61 9.39
C PHE A 3 2.51 18.21 8.23
N MET A 4 3.78 18.61 8.29
CA MET A 4 4.81 18.09 7.39
C MET A 4 5.46 16.85 8.01
N TRP A 5 5.42 15.73 7.30
CA TRP A 5 6.13 14.52 7.71
C TRP A 5 7.52 14.51 7.08
N GLU A 6 8.55 14.45 7.92
CA GLU A 6 9.95 14.46 7.50
C GLU A 6 10.56 13.06 7.57
N GLY A 7 11.07 12.60 6.43
CA GLY A 7 11.79 11.34 6.29
C GLY A 7 13.22 11.39 6.85
N ILE A 8 13.92 10.24 6.82
CA ILE A 8 15.31 10.11 7.31
C ILE A 8 16.28 10.99 6.52
N ASP A 9 16.04 11.17 5.24
CA ASP A 9 16.85 12.00 4.33
C ASP A 9 16.52 13.50 4.37
N GLY A 10 15.59 13.90 5.23
CA GLY A 10 15.11 15.28 5.33
C GLY A 10 14.03 15.67 4.32
N SER A 11 13.63 14.77 3.43
CA SER A 11 12.49 15.00 2.54
C SER A 11 11.21 15.18 3.32
N ARG A 12 10.34 16.09 2.90
CA ARG A 12 9.07 16.39 3.58
C ARG A 12 7.89 16.21 2.66
N ILE A 13 6.80 15.65 3.23
CA ILE A 13 5.51 15.55 2.56
C ILE A 13 4.40 16.09 3.47
N PHE A 14 3.46 16.83 2.88
CA PHE A 14 2.26 17.25 3.62
C PHE A 14 1.40 16.05 3.94
N THR A 15 0.97 15.95 5.19
CA THR A 15 0.22 14.82 5.72
C THR A 15 -1.02 15.32 6.45
N HIS A 16 -2.14 14.61 6.25
CA HIS A 16 -3.39 14.90 6.94
C HIS A 16 -4.01 13.61 7.48
N PHE A 17 -4.32 13.60 8.78
CA PHE A 17 -5.10 12.56 9.43
C PHE A 17 -6.57 12.95 9.43
N PRO A 18 -7.45 12.19 8.73
CA PRO A 18 -8.88 12.48 8.69
C PRO A 18 -9.49 12.50 10.11
N PRO A 19 -10.09 13.61 10.56
CA PRO A 19 -10.64 13.71 11.91
C PRO A 19 -11.89 12.87 12.15
N ALA A 20 -12.46 12.27 11.09
CA ALA A 20 -13.56 11.31 11.20
C ALA A 20 -13.14 9.94 11.74
N ASP A 21 -11.82 9.68 11.89
CA ASP A 21 -11.24 8.41 12.34
C ASP A 21 -11.71 7.19 11.54
N THR A 22 -12.07 7.40 10.28
CA THR A 22 -12.51 6.36 9.36
C THR A 22 -12.13 6.71 7.92
N TYR A 23 -11.91 5.68 7.11
CA TYR A 23 -11.79 5.77 5.64
C TYR A 23 -13.02 5.22 4.91
N ALA A 24 -14.08 4.85 5.66
CA ALA A 24 -15.30 4.23 5.15
C ALA A 24 -16.56 4.91 5.71
N ALA A 25 -16.59 6.25 5.69
CA ALA A 25 -17.73 7.01 6.18
C ALA A 25 -19.01 6.75 5.34
N TRP A 26 -20.14 6.82 5.98
CA TRP A 26 -21.48 6.69 5.37
C TRP A 26 -22.11 8.03 5.00
N CYS A 27 -21.37 9.11 5.16
CA CYS A 27 -21.84 10.48 4.92
C CYS A 27 -23.08 10.83 5.75
N LYS A 28 -23.05 10.49 7.04
CA LYS A 28 -24.11 10.87 7.98
C LYS A 28 -23.75 12.18 8.66
N VAL A 29 -24.76 12.96 9.06
CA VAL A 29 -24.54 14.22 9.81
C VAL A 29 -23.70 14.00 11.06
N GLN A 30 -23.90 12.87 11.73
CA GLN A 30 -23.15 12.54 12.95
C GLN A 30 -21.64 12.37 12.70
N GLU A 31 -21.25 11.85 11.53
CA GLU A 31 -19.84 11.70 11.17
C GLU A 31 -19.20 13.07 10.85
N LEU A 32 -19.96 13.98 10.23
CA LEU A 32 -19.49 15.35 9.98
C LEU A 32 -19.36 16.14 11.30
N ASP A 33 -20.33 16.04 12.18
CA ASP A 33 -20.30 16.67 13.51
C ASP A 33 -19.15 16.13 14.36
N TYR A 34 -18.92 14.81 14.29
CA TYR A 34 -17.78 14.18 14.95
C TYR A 34 -16.45 14.68 14.39
N ALA A 35 -16.30 14.66 13.05
CA ALA A 35 -15.09 15.13 12.39
C ALA A 35 -14.78 16.59 12.72
N GLU A 36 -15.79 17.47 12.72
CA GLU A 36 -15.66 18.88 13.09
C GLU A 36 -15.20 19.04 14.54
N LYS A 37 -15.84 18.32 15.48
CA LYS A 37 -15.48 18.37 16.90
C LYS A 37 -14.08 17.82 17.18
N ASN A 38 -13.71 16.76 16.50
CA ASN A 38 -12.43 16.09 16.65
C ASN A 38 -11.26 16.82 15.97
N PHE A 39 -11.54 17.66 14.97
CA PHE A 39 -10.50 18.41 14.27
C PHE A 39 -9.77 19.39 15.20
N GLN A 40 -8.45 19.23 15.36
CA GLN A 40 -7.67 19.99 16.34
C GLN A 40 -7.01 21.24 15.74
N ASP A 41 -6.88 21.34 14.42
CA ASP A 41 -6.13 22.42 13.76
C ASP A 41 -7.04 23.57 13.29
N LYS A 42 -8.13 23.85 14.00
CA LYS A 42 -9.14 24.87 13.61
C LYS A 42 -8.58 26.28 13.51
N ASP A 43 -7.52 26.56 14.27
CA ASP A 43 -6.82 27.84 14.22
C ASP A 43 -5.93 28.00 12.99
N LEU A 44 -5.59 26.88 12.34
CA LEU A 44 -4.66 26.81 11.21
C LEU A 44 -5.36 26.48 9.89
N SER A 45 -6.46 25.73 9.93
CA SER A 45 -7.18 25.32 8.73
C SER A 45 -8.68 25.17 8.97
N ASP A 46 -9.48 25.54 7.99
CA ASP A 46 -10.93 25.32 7.96
C ASP A 46 -11.31 24.08 7.14
N ARG A 47 -10.31 23.25 6.75
CA ARG A 47 -10.50 22.11 5.86
C ARG A 47 -10.08 20.81 6.50
N SER A 48 -10.90 19.79 6.29
CA SER A 48 -10.53 18.40 6.61
C SER A 48 -11.08 17.44 5.57
N LEU A 49 -10.50 16.26 5.47
CA LEU A 49 -10.86 15.23 4.52
C LEU A 49 -11.80 14.21 5.16
N LEU A 50 -12.91 13.91 4.49
CA LEU A 50 -13.79 12.79 4.82
C LEU A 50 -13.74 11.76 3.68
N LEU A 51 -13.13 10.62 3.94
CA LEU A 51 -13.13 9.48 3.02
C LEU A 51 -14.42 8.68 3.20
N PHE A 52 -15.12 8.37 2.12
CA PHE A 52 -16.42 7.71 2.20
C PHE A 52 -16.57 6.55 1.22
N GLY A 53 -17.47 5.63 1.53
CA GLY A 53 -17.71 4.41 0.78
C GLY A 53 -17.61 3.17 1.67
N PHE A 54 -17.38 2.00 1.06
CA PHE A 54 -17.39 0.71 1.77
C PHE A 54 -16.02 0.24 2.30
N GLY A 55 -14.95 1.01 2.09
CA GLY A 55 -13.61 0.61 2.54
C GLY A 55 -13.26 -0.81 2.09
N ASP A 56 -12.87 -1.67 3.04
CA ASP A 56 -12.53 -3.08 2.78
C ASP A 56 -13.72 -3.92 2.27
N GLY A 57 -14.94 -3.43 2.36
CA GLY A 57 -16.13 -4.07 1.80
C GLY A 57 -16.18 -4.08 0.27
N GLY A 58 -15.24 -3.40 -0.39
CA GLY A 58 -15.05 -3.47 -1.83
C GLY A 58 -16.20 -2.84 -2.62
N GLY A 59 -16.66 -1.66 -2.25
CA GLY A 59 -17.69 -0.94 -2.97
C GLY A 59 -17.48 0.56 -3.00
N GLY A 60 -17.90 1.21 -4.08
CA GLY A 60 -17.96 2.66 -4.20
C GLY A 60 -19.10 3.26 -3.38
N PRO A 61 -19.25 4.59 -3.42
CA PRO A 61 -20.33 5.27 -2.71
C PRO A 61 -21.71 4.86 -3.25
N THR A 62 -22.68 4.80 -2.35
CA THR A 62 -24.09 4.57 -2.73
C THR A 62 -24.75 5.85 -3.22
N ARG A 63 -25.90 5.70 -3.89
CA ARG A 63 -26.76 6.83 -4.25
C ARG A 63 -27.12 7.68 -3.02
N ASN A 64 -27.45 7.05 -1.90
CA ASN A 64 -27.78 7.76 -0.66
C ASN A 64 -26.64 8.59 -0.11
N MET A 65 -25.40 8.08 -0.15
CA MET A 65 -24.22 8.84 0.25
C MET A 65 -24.06 10.09 -0.63
N MET A 66 -24.19 9.96 -1.94
CA MET A 66 -24.11 11.08 -2.87
C MET A 66 -25.21 12.11 -2.62
N GLU A 67 -26.45 11.68 -2.42
CA GLU A 67 -27.58 12.56 -2.10
C GLU A 67 -27.41 13.29 -0.77
N HIS A 68 -26.82 12.62 0.24
CA HIS A 68 -26.48 13.27 1.50
C HIS A 68 -25.46 14.39 1.28
N LEU A 69 -24.37 14.12 0.58
CA LEU A 69 -23.31 15.10 0.34
C LEU A 69 -23.83 16.33 -0.40
N HIS A 70 -24.66 16.16 -1.44
CA HIS A 70 -25.30 17.27 -2.14
C HIS A 70 -26.18 18.13 -1.23
N ARG A 71 -26.89 17.50 -0.28
CA ARG A 71 -27.73 18.24 0.68
C ARG A 71 -26.90 18.98 1.73
N TYR A 72 -25.69 18.51 2.00
CA TYR A 72 -24.80 19.11 3.02
C TYR A 72 -23.93 20.24 2.46
N GLU A 73 -23.96 20.52 1.17
CA GLU A 73 -23.19 21.64 0.58
C GLU A 73 -23.37 22.96 1.31
N ASN A 74 -24.58 23.22 1.82
CA ASN A 74 -24.88 24.41 2.61
C ASN A 74 -26.05 24.16 3.60
N LEU A 75 -25.96 23.14 4.41
CA LEU A 75 -26.97 22.83 5.43
C LEU A 75 -26.66 23.57 6.71
N GLU A 76 -27.68 24.24 7.28
CA GLU A 76 -27.54 24.96 8.56
C GLU A 76 -27.19 23.97 9.70
N GLY A 77 -26.19 24.33 10.52
CA GLY A 77 -25.73 23.54 11.67
C GLY A 77 -24.83 22.36 11.33
N VAL A 78 -24.36 22.27 10.08
CA VAL A 78 -23.42 21.25 9.62
C VAL A 78 -22.27 21.92 8.86
N SER A 79 -21.06 21.39 8.96
CA SER A 79 -19.92 21.84 8.18
C SER A 79 -20.24 21.77 6.69
N LYS A 80 -19.82 22.75 5.92
CA LYS A 80 -19.97 22.74 4.45
C LYS A 80 -19.19 21.60 3.85
N VAL A 81 -19.79 20.89 2.92
CA VAL A 81 -19.22 19.75 2.24
C VAL A 81 -19.04 20.04 0.75
N SER A 82 -17.91 19.70 0.20
CA SER A 82 -17.67 19.64 -1.25
C SER A 82 -17.08 18.29 -1.63
N ILE A 83 -17.43 17.78 -2.79
CA ILE A 83 -16.81 16.58 -3.36
C ILE A 83 -15.67 17.08 -4.25
N GLU A 84 -14.45 16.68 -3.91
CA GLU A 84 -13.23 17.12 -4.59
C GLU A 84 -12.33 15.92 -4.92
N GLU A 85 -11.39 16.13 -5.84
CA GLU A 85 -10.29 15.19 -6.04
C GLU A 85 -9.29 15.29 -4.88
N PRO A 86 -8.60 14.18 -4.52
CA PRO A 86 -7.62 14.20 -3.42
C PRO A 86 -6.54 15.27 -3.58
N ASN A 87 -6.02 15.46 -4.80
CA ASN A 87 -4.99 16.45 -5.07
C ASN A 87 -5.46 17.88 -4.75
N ASP A 88 -6.69 18.22 -5.14
CA ASP A 88 -7.27 19.54 -4.87
C ASP A 88 -7.38 19.81 -3.37
N PHE A 89 -7.77 18.80 -2.60
CA PHE A 89 -7.80 18.92 -1.15
C PHE A 89 -6.39 19.15 -0.56
N PHE A 90 -5.42 18.31 -0.95
CA PHE A 90 -4.05 18.40 -0.41
C PHE A 90 -3.38 19.70 -0.76
N ASP A 91 -3.53 20.20 -1.98
CA ASP A 91 -2.98 21.49 -2.43
C ASP A 91 -3.56 22.66 -1.62
N LYS A 92 -4.89 22.72 -1.50
CA LYS A 92 -5.59 23.78 -0.75
C LYS A 92 -5.28 23.73 0.75
N ALA A 93 -5.28 22.54 1.35
CA ALA A 93 -5.00 22.37 2.76
C ALA A 93 -3.55 22.70 3.11
N HIS A 94 -2.59 22.29 2.26
CA HIS A 94 -1.19 22.61 2.43
C HIS A 94 -0.94 24.13 2.30
N GLN A 95 -1.51 24.75 1.28
CA GLN A 95 -1.39 26.20 1.10
C GLN A 95 -1.93 26.95 2.32
N GLN A 96 -3.13 26.63 2.78
CA GLN A 96 -3.77 27.27 3.93
C GLN A 96 -2.94 27.10 5.21
N LEU A 97 -2.43 25.88 5.46
CA LEU A 97 -1.56 25.61 6.60
C LEU A 97 -0.26 26.43 6.52
N ALA A 98 0.36 26.52 5.34
CA ALA A 98 1.57 27.31 5.13
C ALA A 98 1.36 28.80 5.36
N GLU A 99 0.23 29.34 4.92
CA GLU A 99 -0.13 30.76 5.09
C GLU A 99 -0.39 31.10 6.57
N ASN A 100 -1.10 30.22 7.31
CA ASN A 100 -1.52 30.49 8.68
C ASN A 100 -0.46 30.13 9.73
N ALA A 101 0.27 29.02 9.55
CA ALA A 101 1.34 28.61 10.47
C ALA A 101 2.69 29.26 10.17
N GLY A 102 2.95 29.62 8.90
CA GLY A 102 4.22 30.21 8.48
C GLY A 102 5.42 29.35 8.93
N PRO A 103 6.43 29.95 9.60
CA PRO A 103 7.61 29.22 10.07
C PRO A 103 7.32 28.23 11.22
N GLU A 104 6.16 28.32 11.85
CA GLU A 104 5.73 27.43 12.94
C GLU A 104 4.95 26.20 12.44
N MET A 105 4.96 25.95 11.12
CA MET A 105 4.31 24.77 10.54
C MET A 105 4.75 23.50 11.26
N PRO A 106 3.80 22.68 11.78
CA PRO A 106 4.14 21.46 12.51
C PRO A 106 4.93 20.49 11.64
N VAL A 107 6.01 19.93 12.18
CA VAL A 107 6.83 18.92 11.51
C VAL A 107 6.94 17.69 12.40
N TRP A 108 6.54 16.54 11.88
CA TRP A 108 6.77 15.24 12.52
C TRP A 108 7.98 14.55 11.88
N LYS A 109 8.94 14.16 12.72
CA LYS A 109 10.12 13.37 12.30
C LYS A 109 10.04 11.97 12.87
N GLY A 110 10.22 10.97 12.01
CA GLY A 110 10.21 9.57 12.42
C GLY A 110 8.99 8.81 11.91
N GLU A 111 8.74 7.64 12.49
CA GLU A 111 7.65 6.76 12.07
C GLU A 111 6.28 7.32 12.46
N LEU A 112 5.31 7.17 11.57
CA LEU A 112 3.89 7.29 11.87
C LEU A 112 3.37 5.88 12.19
N TYR A 113 3.68 5.42 13.40
CA TYR A 113 3.46 4.05 13.81
C TYR A 113 2.00 3.79 14.16
N LEU A 114 1.38 2.83 13.44
CA LEU A 114 0.06 2.35 13.74
C LEU A 114 0.15 1.14 14.69
N GLU A 115 -0.43 1.26 15.86
CA GLU A 115 -0.49 0.22 16.90
C GLU A 115 -1.46 -0.93 16.54
N LEU A 116 -1.42 -1.40 15.30
CA LEU A 116 -2.31 -2.39 14.74
C LEU A 116 -1.51 -3.43 13.93
N HIS A 117 -2.02 -4.66 13.83
CA HIS A 117 -1.43 -5.72 13.00
C HIS A 117 0.01 -6.13 13.36
N ARG A 118 0.47 -5.95 14.59
CA ARG A 118 1.84 -6.30 15.03
C ARG A 118 2.21 -7.75 14.78
N GLY A 119 1.25 -8.67 14.89
CA GLY A 119 1.46 -10.09 14.63
C GLY A 119 1.84 -10.42 13.20
N THR A 120 1.59 -9.53 12.23
CA THR A 120 1.89 -9.74 10.80
C THR A 120 3.38 -9.87 10.50
N LEU A 121 4.25 -9.36 11.35
CA LEU A 121 5.70 -9.49 11.21
C LEU A 121 6.19 -10.94 11.34
N THR A 122 5.47 -11.77 12.08
CA THR A 122 5.86 -13.16 12.38
C THR A 122 4.80 -14.21 12.02
N SER A 123 3.54 -13.79 11.82
CA SER A 123 2.45 -14.70 11.48
C SER A 123 2.71 -15.42 10.17
N GLN A 124 2.44 -16.73 10.10
CA GLN A 124 2.69 -17.56 8.91
C GLN A 124 4.11 -17.33 8.36
N GLN A 125 5.12 -17.53 9.19
CA GLN A 125 6.53 -17.24 8.86
C GLN A 125 7.03 -17.96 7.60
N ASP A 126 6.44 -19.08 7.25
CA ASP A 126 6.72 -19.82 6.02
C ASP A 126 6.37 -19.02 4.75
N MET A 127 5.37 -18.13 4.79
CA MET A 127 5.07 -17.20 3.69
C MET A 127 6.24 -16.22 3.47
N LYS A 128 6.71 -15.61 4.53
CA LYS A 128 7.85 -14.68 4.50
C LYS A 128 9.13 -15.35 4.02
N ARG A 129 9.39 -16.55 4.54
CA ARG A 129 10.56 -17.34 4.14
C ARG A 129 10.47 -17.79 2.68
N GLY A 130 9.33 -18.30 2.25
CA GLY A 130 9.10 -18.71 0.86
C GLY A 130 9.30 -17.55 -0.11
N CYS A 131 8.65 -16.42 0.16
CA CYS A 131 8.81 -15.19 -0.63
C CYS A 131 10.29 -14.79 -0.74
N ARG A 132 11.01 -14.67 0.39
CA ARG A 132 12.41 -14.24 0.38
C ARG A 132 13.33 -15.22 -0.35
N GLN A 133 13.11 -16.51 -0.22
CA GLN A 133 13.88 -17.52 -0.94
C GLN A 133 13.65 -17.46 -2.44
N GLU A 134 12.39 -17.29 -2.85
CA GLU A 134 12.02 -17.20 -4.26
C GLU A 134 12.55 -15.93 -4.92
N GLU A 135 12.43 -14.76 -4.27
CA GLU A 135 13.07 -13.51 -4.72
C GLU A 135 14.57 -13.67 -4.97
N SER A 136 15.25 -14.29 -4.00
CA SER A 136 16.70 -14.47 -4.07
C SER A 136 17.10 -15.43 -5.20
N LEU A 137 16.34 -16.50 -5.37
CA LEU A 137 16.62 -17.53 -6.38
C LEU A 137 16.26 -17.05 -7.79
N LEU A 138 15.17 -16.31 -7.96
CA LEU A 138 14.83 -15.66 -9.22
C LEU A 138 15.94 -14.73 -9.71
N ARG A 139 16.44 -13.85 -8.84
CA ARG A 139 17.58 -12.98 -9.19
C ARG A 139 18.81 -13.76 -9.57
N THR A 140 19.09 -14.86 -8.86
CA THR A 140 20.21 -15.73 -9.18
C THR A 140 20.05 -16.40 -10.54
N VAL A 141 18.87 -16.92 -10.83
CA VAL A 141 18.54 -17.56 -12.11
C VAL A 141 18.61 -16.56 -13.29
N GLU A 142 18.10 -15.35 -13.12
CA GLU A 142 18.21 -14.31 -14.15
C GLU A 142 19.67 -13.95 -14.44
N TYR A 143 20.50 -13.81 -13.43
CA TYR A 143 21.94 -13.56 -13.58
C TYR A 143 22.66 -14.72 -14.30
N LEU A 144 22.42 -15.95 -13.85
CA LEU A 144 22.99 -17.15 -14.48
C LEU A 144 22.49 -17.32 -15.92
N GLY A 145 21.21 -17.03 -16.17
CA GLY A 145 20.62 -17.10 -17.50
C GLY A 145 21.23 -16.09 -18.48
N ALA A 146 21.46 -14.85 -18.02
CA ALA A 146 22.16 -13.86 -18.84
C ALA A 146 23.60 -14.31 -19.16
N ALA A 147 24.31 -14.87 -18.19
CA ALA A 147 25.64 -15.42 -18.41
C ALA A 147 25.63 -16.64 -19.37
N ALA A 148 24.65 -17.54 -19.24
CA ALA A 148 24.51 -18.70 -20.13
C ALA A 148 24.26 -18.28 -21.59
N VAL A 149 23.38 -17.30 -21.85
CA VAL A 149 23.13 -16.75 -23.19
C VAL A 149 24.43 -16.15 -23.79
N LEU A 150 25.23 -15.49 -23.00
CA LEU A 150 26.51 -14.92 -23.48
C LEU A 150 27.57 -15.99 -23.74
N SER A 151 27.51 -17.11 -23.03
CA SER A 151 28.49 -18.20 -23.14
C SER A 151 28.15 -19.23 -24.23
N ASP A 152 26.85 -19.42 -24.49
CA ASP A 152 26.34 -20.36 -25.48
C ASP A 152 25.23 -19.72 -26.31
N PRO A 153 25.49 -19.35 -27.59
CA PRO A 153 24.47 -18.74 -28.47
C PRO A 153 23.25 -19.62 -28.76
N GLU A 154 23.38 -20.94 -28.57
CA GLU A 154 22.27 -21.89 -28.76
C GLU A 154 21.42 -22.06 -27.49
N TYR A 155 21.85 -21.48 -26.38
CA TYR A 155 21.10 -21.57 -25.14
C TYR A 155 19.79 -20.77 -25.18
N VAL A 156 18.69 -21.45 -24.93
CA VAL A 156 17.36 -20.82 -24.88
C VAL A 156 17.01 -20.37 -23.47
N TYR A 157 16.94 -19.06 -23.27
CA TYR A 157 16.54 -18.48 -21.98
C TYR A 157 15.07 -18.79 -21.67
N PRO A 158 14.74 -19.37 -20.49
CA PRO A 158 13.38 -19.82 -20.15
C PRO A 158 12.45 -18.66 -19.74
N ARG A 159 12.25 -17.71 -20.63
CA ARG A 159 11.54 -16.45 -20.39
C ARG A 159 10.10 -16.66 -19.88
N GLU A 160 9.32 -17.49 -20.56
CA GLU A 160 7.91 -17.69 -20.25
C GLU A 160 7.72 -18.33 -18.87
N GLU A 161 8.61 -19.25 -18.52
CA GLU A 161 8.56 -19.92 -17.23
C GLU A 161 8.96 -19.00 -16.08
N LEU A 162 10.00 -18.20 -16.25
CA LEU A 162 10.41 -17.19 -15.28
C LEU A 162 9.35 -16.10 -15.11
N ASP A 163 8.71 -15.64 -16.18
CA ASP A 163 7.60 -14.70 -16.14
C ASP A 163 6.42 -15.25 -15.33
N ARG A 164 6.07 -16.54 -15.53
CA ARG A 164 5.04 -17.20 -14.73
C ARG A 164 5.40 -17.22 -13.24
N ILE A 165 6.64 -17.60 -12.91
CA ILE A 165 7.09 -17.67 -11.52
C ILE A 165 7.10 -16.28 -10.88
N TRP A 166 7.60 -15.26 -11.59
CA TRP A 166 7.52 -13.87 -11.13
C TRP A 166 6.08 -13.44 -10.82
N LYS A 167 5.13 -13.74 -11.69
CA LYS A 167 3.72 -13.42 -11.46
C LYS A 167 3.14 -14.12 -10.25
N THR A 168 3.51 -15.37 -10.01
CA THR A 168 3.10 -16.12 -8.81
C THR A 168 3.69 -15.51 -7.54
N LEU A 169 4.98 -15.17 -7.56
CA LEU A 169 5.65 -14.49 -6.44
C LEU A 169 4.97 -13.16 -6.11
N LEU A 170 4.74 -12.32 -7.13
CA LEU A 170 4.09 -11.01 -6.95
C LEU A 170 2.67 -11.15 -6.41
N LEU A 171 1.91 -12.15 -6.85
CA LEU A 171 0.60 -12.46 -6.28
C LEU A 171 0.72 -12.82 -4.79
N ASN A 172 1.69 -13.64 -4.42
CA ASN A 172 1.92 -14.07 -3.04
C ASN A 172 2.49 -12.97 -2.13
N GLN A 173 2.92 -11.84 -2.69
CA GLN A 173 3.28 -10.62 -1.94
C GLN A 173 2.06 -9.77 -1.56
N PHE A 174 0.85 -10.17 -1.95
CA PHE A 174 -0.37 -9.46 -1.59
C PHE A 174 -0.47 -9.23 -0.08
N HIS A 175 -1.02 -8.07 0.32
CA HIS A 175 -0.98 -7.56 1.69
C HIS A 175 -1.67 -8.42 2.76
N ASP A 176 -2.41 -9.47 2.37
CA ASP A 176 -2.96 -10.46 3.30
C ASP A 176 -2.27 -11.84 3.20
N ILE A 177 -1.56 -12.13 2.13
CA ILE A 177 -0.81 -13.39 1.99
C ILE A 177 0.52 -13.29 2.72
N LEU A 178 1.38 -12.35 2.33
CA LEU A 178 2.70 -12.16 2.93
C LEU A 178 2.64 -11.87 4.44
N PRO A 179 1.73 -11.02 4.95
CA PRO A 179 1.59 -10.79 6.39
C PRO A 179 1.03 -11.97 7.17
N GLY A 180 0.36 -12.91 6.51
CA GLY A 180 -0.21 -14.09 7.17
C GLY A 180 -1.64 -13.89 7.68
N SER A 181 -2.36 -12.90 7.19
CA SER A 181 -3.73 -12.54 7.58
C SER A 181 -4.83 -13.07 6.64
N ALA A 182 -4.46 -13.77 5.57
CA ALA A 182 -5.42 -14.42 4.68
C ALA A 182 -6.06 -15.67 5.33
N ILE A 183 -7.10 -16.20 4.68
CA ILE A 183 -7.74 -17.44 5.11
C ILE A 183 -6.82 -18.65 4.90
N ALA A 184 -7.07 -19.73 5.63
CA ALA A 184 -6.23 -20.94 5.61
C ALA A 184 -6.09 -21.56 4.21
N TRP A 185 -7.10 -21.44 3.36
CA TRP A 185 -7.04 -21.92 1.98
C TRP A 185 -5.95 -21.19 1.19
N VAL A 186 -5.95 -19.87 1.20
CA VAL A 186 -4.97 -19.06 0.49
C VAL A 186 -3.54 -19.40 0.93
N HIS A 187 -3.30 -19.58 2.23
CA HIS A 187 -1.97 -19.98 2.72
C HIS A 187 -1.56 -21.39 2.30
N ARG A 188 -2.52 -22.33 2.12
CA ARG A 188 -2.21 -23.66 1.56
C ARG A 188 -1.75 -23.56 0.11
N GLU A 189 -2.48 -22.82 -0.72
CA GLU A 189 -2.11 -22.59 -2.13
C GLU A 189 -0.75 -21.92 -2.24
N ALA A 190 -0.51 -20.84 -1.50
CA ALA A 190 0.77 -20.15 -1.50
C ALA A 190 1.96 -21.06 -1.10
N ARG A 191 1.76 -21.98 -0.13
CA ARG A 191 2.78 -22.98 0.23
C ARG A 191 3.08 -23.95 -0.92
N GLU A 192 2.06 -24.36 -1.65
CA GLU A 192 2.20 -25.23 -2.82
C GLU A 192 2.94 -24.51 -3.94
N ASP A 193 2.60 -23.25 -4.18
CA ASP A 193 3.29 -22.40 -5.14
C ASP A 193 4.77 -22.25 -4.81
N TYR A 194 5.11 -21.82 -3.60
CA TYR A 194 6.51 -21.70 -3.17
C TYR A 194 7.27 -23.03 -3.31
N ARG A 195 6.67 -24.15 -2.90
CA ARG A 195 7.33 -25.46 -3.02
C ARG A 195 7.61 -25.84 -4.47
N ARG A 196 6.64 -25.64 -5.35
CA ARG A 196 6.74 -25.92 -6.78
C ARG A 196 7.79 -25.03 -7.44
N ASP A 197 7.68 -23.73 -7.21
CA ASP A 197 8.47 -22.73 -7.93
C ASP A 197 9.91 -22.67 -7.43
N LEU A 198 10.17 -22.81 -6.13
CA LEU A 198 11.53 -22.94 -5.58
C LEU A 198 12.26 -24.18 -6.11
N LYS A 199 11.56 -25.32 -6.19
CA LYS A 199 12.14 -26.53 -6.78
C LYS A 199 12.49 -26.30 -8.26
N ARG A 200 11.57 -25.72 -9.02
CA ARG A 200 11.78 -25.49 -10.45
C ARG A 200 12.91 -24.48 -10.72
N LEU A 201 12.99 -23.43 -9.95
CA LEU A 201 14.08 -22.46 -10.02
C LEU A 201 15.44 -23.10 -9.71
N ALA A 202 15.50 -24.02 -8.74
CA ALA A 202 16.71 -24.76 -8.43
C ALA A 202 17.15 -25.66 -9.62
N ASP A 203 16.20 -26.33 -10.26
CA ASP A 203 16.47 -27.16 -11.45
C ASP A 203 17.00 -26.27 -12.62
N ILE A 204 16.35 -25.14 -12.89
CA ILE A 204 16.78 -24.17 -13.90
C ILE A 204 18.20 -23.65 -13.59
N ALA A 205 18.49 -23.31 -12.34
CA ALA A 205 19.82 -22.85 -11.93
C ALA A 205 20.91 -23.94 -12.20
N GLN A 206 20.59 -25.21 -11.93
CA GLN A 206 21.51 -26.33 -12.20
C GLN A 206 21.76 -26.48 -13.70
N ASP A 207 20.72 -26.40 -14.54
CA ASP A 207 20.85 -26.45 -16.00
C ASP A 207 21.74 -25.32 -16.53
N MET A 208 21.51 -24.09 -16.05
CA MET A 208 22.35 -22.94 -16.41
C MET A 208 23.82 -23.11 -15.97
N CYS A 209 24.04 -23.60 -14.76
CA CYS A 209 25.40 -23.93 -14.29
C CYS A 209 26.06 -25.02 -15.13
N ALA A 210 25.29 -26.00 -15.66
CA ALA A 210 25.84 -27.03 -16.54
C ALA A 210 26.28 -26.46 -17.89
N VAL A 211 25.56 -25.46 -18.43
CA VAL A 211 25.96 -24.72 -19.65
C VAL A 211 27.27 -23.97 -19.38
N LEU A 212 27.32 -23.17 -18.30
CA LEU A 212 28.49 -22.34 -17.96
C LEU A 212 29.76 -23.16 -17.68
N ARG A 213 29.65 -24.41 -17.25
CA ARG A 213 30.81 -25.31 -17.02
C ARG A 213 31.39 -25.87 -18.30
N LYS A 214 30.66 -25.85 -19.41
CA LYS A 214 31.12 -26.35 -20.71
C LYS A 214 31.77 -25.28 -21.58
N ALA A 215 31.49 -24.02 -21.24
CA ALA A 215 32.08 -22.85 -21.89
C ALA A 215 33.44 -22.50 -21.26
#